data_70294c56a6d6bb141783dbaa194e7710
#
_entry.id   70294c56a6d6bb141783dbaa194e7710
#
_cell.length_a   1.000
_cell.length_b   1.000
_cell.length_c   1.000
_cell.angle_alpha   90.00
_cell.angle_beta   90.00
_cell.angle_gamma   90.00
#
_symmetry.space_group_name_H-M   'P 1'
#
loop_
_entity.id
_entity.type
_entity.pdbx_description
1 polymer ?
#
loop_
_entity_poly.entity_id
_entity_poly.type
_entity_poly.pdbx_seq_one_letter_code
_entity_poly.pdbx_strand_id
1 'polypeptide(L)'
;MPFLIRSAVLDDERAVSALLLKSYTALLKSAYDAATLAKALPLITRSRPELLTSGNYYLAQTEDGQLVGAGGWTKASPTGLDETENNGNIRHFGTDPEFTGRGIGRLLMQRCFEDAKSGGLSELNCYSTLNGESFYRACGFNSIERFLVLLPGNVEFPSIRMTCPL
;
A
#
# COMPACT_ATOMS: atom_id res chain seq x y z
N MET A 1 16.44 9.70 -12.11
CA MET A 1 17.23 8.77 -11.33
C MET A 1 16.55 7.41 -11.31
N PRO A 2 17.20 6.36 -11.75
CA PRO A 2 16.54 5.05 -11.76
C PRO A 2 16.41 4.49 -10.36
N PHE A 3 15.24 3.91 -10.09
CA PHE A 3 15.00 3.14 -8.88
C PHE A 3 14.93 1.67 -9.25
N LEU A 4 15.51 0.83 -8.40
CA LEU A 4 15.46 -0.60 -8.58
C LEU A 4 14.24 -1.16 -7.87
N ILE A 5 13.39 -1.91 -8.58
CA ILE A 5 12.23 -2.59 -8.01
C ILE A 5 12.57 -4.06 -7.84
N ARG A 6 12.36 -4.59 -6.64
CA ARG A 6 12.54 -6.02 -6.34
C ARG A 6 11.46 -6.54 -5.42
N SER A 7 11.26 -7.84 -5.41
CA SER A 7 10.38 -8.47 -4.42
C SER A 7 10.99 -8.40 -3.03
N ALA A 8 10.16 -8.19 -2.02
CA ALA A 8 10.57 -8.21 -0.63
C ALA A 8 10.92 -9.63 -0.19
N VAL A 9 11.75 -9.73 0.83
CA VAL A 9 12.06 -10.96 1.56
C VAL A 9 11.85 -10.72 3.05
N LEU A 10 11.86 -11.79 3.85
CA LEU A 10 11.57 -11.68 5.28
C LEU A 10 12.56 -10.75 6.01
N ASP A 11 13.83 -10.74 5.59
CA ASP A 11 14.86 -9.88 6.19
C ASP A 11 14.58 -8.38 6.01
N ASP A 12 13.65 -8.01 5.13
CA ASP A 12 13.25 -6.61 4.93
C ASP A 12 12.29 -6.09 6.00
N GLU A 13 11.86 -6.92 6.94
CA GLU A 13 10.80 -6.60 7.90
C GLU A 13 11.03 -5.28 8.65
N ARG A 14 12.22 -5.10 9.19
CA ARG A 14 12.56 -3.89 9.96
C ARG A 14 12.60 -2.64 9.06
N ALA A 15 13.21 -2.77 7.90
CA ALA A 15 13.35 -1.65 6.97
C ALA A 15 11.98 -1.22 6.42
N VAL A 16 11.12 -2.17 6.09
CA VAL A 16 9.76 -1.87 5.62
C VAL A 16 8.94 -1.21 6.71
N SER A 17 8.96 -1.74 7.93
CA SER A 17 8.24 -1.13 9.05
C SER A 17 8.72 0.30 9.32
N ALA A 18 10.02 0.54 9.28
CA ALA A 18 10.58 1.88 9.46
C ALA A 18 10.15 2.83 8.34
N LEU A 19 10.15 2.35 7.09
CA LEU A 19 9.69 3.13 5.95
C LEU A 19 8.21 3.51 6.09
N LEU A 20 7.36 2.54 6.41
CA LEU A 20 5.92 2.79 6.56
C LEU A 20 5.65 3.77 7.70
N LEU A 21 6.34 3.63 8.82
CA LEU A 21 6.19 4.56 9.95
C LEU A 21 6.61 5.98 9.55
N LYS A 22 7.76 6.13 8.91
CA LYS A 22 8.25 7.44 8.44
C LYS A 22 7.28 8.06 7.44
N SER A 23 6.83 7.28 6.47
CA SER A 23 5.92 7.72 5.41
C SER A 23 4.58 8.16 5.99
N TYR A 24 3.93 7.30 6.75
CA TYR A 24 2.58 7.55 7.24
C TYR A 24 2.55 8.64 8.31
N THR A 25 3.55 8.70 9.17
CA THR A 25 3.66 9.77 10.17
C THR A 25 3.74 11.15 9.51
N ALA A 26 4.50 11.26 8.43
CA ALA A 26 4.66 12.54 7.72
C ALA A 26 3.44 12.88 6.86
N LEU A 27 2.88 11.89 6.16
CA LEU A 27 1.91 12.15 5.09
C LEU A 27 0.45 12.12 5.55
N LEU A 28 0.10 11.36 6.60
CA LEU A 28 -1.29 11.21 7.04
C LEU A 28 -1.78 12.34 7.96
N LYS A 29 -0.90 13.10 8.56
CA LYS A 29 -1.29 14.14 9.52
C LYS A 29 -2.14 15.26 8.93
N SER A 30 -2.11 15.44 7.62
CA SER A 30 -2.95 16.43 6.92
C SER A 30 -4.38 15.96 6.69
N ALA A 31 -4.63 14.64 6.80
CA ALA A 31 -5.92 14.03 6.46
C ALA A 31 -6.65 13.41 7.65
N TYR A 32 -5.96 13.18 8.77
CA TYR A 32 -6.52 12.53 9.95
C TYR A 32 -6.21 13.35 11.20
N ASP A 33 -7.10 13.29 12.19
CA ASP A 33 -6.85 13.93 13.46
C ASP A 33 -5.78 13.18 14.28
N ALA A 34 -5.19 13.88 15.25
CA ALA A 34 -4.10 13.33 16.05
C ALA A 34 -4.53 12.11 16.88
N ALA A 35 -5.76 12.10 17.37
CA ALA A 35 -6.28 10.99 18.17
C ALA A 35 -6.42 9.71 17.33
N THR A 36 -6.94 9.83 16.11
CA THR A 36 -7.05 8.71 15.17
C THR A 36 -5.67 8.17 14.82
N LEU A 37 -4.72 9.04 14.49
CA LEU A 37 -3.37 8.63 14.12
C LEU A 37 -2.63 7.97 15.27
N ALA A 38 -2.78 8.46 16.48
CA ALA A 38 -2.13 7.85 17.65
C ALA A 38 -2.53 6.39 17.83
N LYS A 39 -3.77 6.06 17.54
CA LYS A 39 -4.27 4.67 17.62
C LYS A 39 -3.94 3.84 16.38
N ALA A 40 -4.02 4.43 15.20
CA ALA A 40 -3.89 3.71 13.94
C ALA A 40 -2.44 3.45 13.52
N LEU A 41 -1.53 4.42 13.70
CA LEU A 41 -0.16 4.30 13.21
C LEU A 41 0.56 3.03 13.68
N PRO A 42 0.52 2.64 14.96
CA PRO A 42 1.18 1.41 15.37
C PRO A 42 0.64 0.14 14.70
N LEU A 43 -0.61 0.20 14.23
CA LEU A 43 -1.28 -0.93 13.61
C LEU A 43 -1.03 -1.02 12.11
N ILE A 44 -0.99 0.12 11.42
CA ILE A 44 -0.90 0.16 9.95
C ILE A 44 0.53 0.29 9.43
N THR A 45 1.51 0.50 10.31
CA THR A 45 2.92 0.65 9.91
C THR A 45 3.75 -0.61 10.14
N ARG A 46 3.18 -1.61 10.80
CA ARG A 46 3.87 -2.88 11.02
C ARG A 46 3.87 -3.68 9.74
N SER A 47 5.06 -4.04 9.24
CA SER A 47 5.17 -4.97 8.12
C SER A 47 4.67 -6.37 8.53
N ARG A 48 4.12 -7.10 7.58
CA ARG A 48 3.55 -8.41 7.82
C ARG A 48 4.41 -9.48 7.18
N PRO A 49 4.91 -10.47 7.95
CA PRO A 49 5.76 -11.53 7.41
C PRO A 49 5.12 -12.27 6.24
N GLU A 50 3.84 -12.57 6.30
CA GLU A 50 3.11 -13.25 5.23
C GLU A 50 3.07 -12.44 3.95
N LEU A 51 3.05 -11.11 4.04
CA LEU A 51 3.10 -10.22 2.88
C LEU A 51 4.52 -10.17 2.31
N LEU A 52 5.52 -10.06 3.16
CA LEU A 52 6.92 -10.01 2.75
C LEU A 52 7.37 -11.28 2.02
N THR A 53 6.83 -12.43 2.41
CA THR A 53 7.18 -13.73 1.81
C THR A 53 6.27 -14.14 0.66
N SER A 54 5.26 -13.33 0.34
CA SER A 54 4.26 -13.67 -0.69
C SER A 54 4.82 -13.69 -2.12
N GLY A 55 5.90 -12.98 -2.38
CA GLY A 55 6.42 -12.74 -3.72
C GLY A 55 5.74 -11.57 -4.45
N ASN A 56 4.65 -11.02 -3.89
CA ASN A 56 3.85 -9.96 -4.49
C ASN A 56 3.92 -8.65 -3.74
N TYR A 57 4.90 -8.51 -2.86
CA TYR A 57 5.21 -7.25 -2.20
C TYR A 57 6.57 -6.76 -2.68
N TYR A 58 6.61 -5.55 -3.20
CA TYR A 58 7.77 -5.01 -3.90
C TYR A 58 8.37 -3.83 -3.17
N LEU A 59 9.68 -3.69 -3.33
CA LEU A 59 10.44 -2.60 -2.74
C LEU A 59 11.11 -1.80 -3.82
N ALA A 60 11.17 -0.49 -3.62
CA ALA A 60 11.92 0.42 -4.47
C ALA A 60 13.15 0.90 -3.72
N GLN A 61 14.31 0.78 -4.35
CA GLN A 61 15.59 1.18 -3.79
C GLN A 61 16.31 2.16 -4.72
N THR A 62 17.12 3.01 -4.12
CA THR A 62 18.11 3.81 -4.86
C THR A 62 19.26 2.92 -5.32
N GLU A 63 20.14 3.45 -6.17
CA GLU A 63 21.32 2.70 -6.65
C GLU A 63 22.24 2.25 -5.50
N ASP A 64 22.33 3.04 -4.44
CA ASP A 64 23.14 2.70 -3.26
C ASP A 64 22.39 1.84 -2.24
N GLY A 65 21.20 1.37 -2.57
CA GLY A 65 20.46 0.39 -1.76
C GLY A 65 19.54 0.98 -0.69
N GLN A 66 19.35 2.29 -0.67
CA GLN A 66 18.39 2.89 0.28
C GLN A 66 16.96 2.51 -0.09
N LEU A 67 16.20 1.99 0.88
CA LEU A 67 14.78 1.69 0.68
C LEU A 67 13.97 2.98 0.69
N VAL A 68 13.25 3.25 -0.40
CA VAL A 68 12.51 4.52 -0.57
C VAL A 68 11.03 4.32 -0.89
N GLY A 69 10.60 3.11 -1.15
CA GLY A 69 9.20 2.80 -1.41
C GLY A 69 8.89 1.33 -1.22
N ALA A 70 7.62 1.06 -0.94
CA ALA A 70 7.11 -0.30 -0.81
C ALA A 70 5.64 -0.34 -1.20
N GLY A 71 5.21 -1.49 -1.70
CA GLY A 71 3.81 -1.72 -2.05
C GLY A 71 3.64 -3.04 -2.76
N GLY A 72 2.46 -3.60 -2.68
CA GLY A 72 2.17 -4.88 -3.29
C GLY A 72 0.70 -5.21 -3.29
N TRP A 73 0.38 -6.48 -3.52
CA TRP A 73 -0.99 -6.94 -3.57
C TRP A 73 -1.11 -8.38 -3.05
N THR A 74 -2.30 -8.74 -2.63
CA THR A 74 -2.65 -10.10 -2.24
C THR A 74 -4.01 -10.46 -2.80
N LYS A 75 -4.29 -11.77 -2.91
CA LYS A 75 -5.63 -12.23 -3.25
C LYS A 75 -6.59 -11.96 -2.09
N ALA A 76 -6.16 -12.18 -0.88
CA ALA A 76 -6.96 -11.94 0.31
C ALA A 76 -7.19 -10.44 0.52
N SER A 77 -8.41 -10.07 0.89
CA SER A 77 -8.75 -8.69 1.24
C SER A 77 -8.26 -8.37 2.66
N PRO A 78 -7.72 -7.17 2.90
CA PRO A 78 -7.35 -6.76 4.25
C PRO A 78 -8.56 -6.64 5.21
N THR A 79 -9.76 -6.50 4.66
CA THR A 79 -11.01 -6.42 5.46
C THR A 79 -11.77 -7.74 5.47
N GLY A 80 -11.38 -8.71 4.66
CA GLY A 80 -12.14 -9.95 4.45
C GLY A 80 -13.39 -9.78 3.59
N LEU A 81 -13.60 -8.58 3.05
CA LEU A 81 -14.76 -8.26 2.21
C LEU A 81 -14.36 -8.21 0.73
N ASP A 82 -15.33 -8.35 -0.15
CA ASP A 82 -15.17 -8.20 -1.61
C ASP A 82 -14.14 -9.14 -2.23
N GLU A 83 -13.90 -10.30 -1.63
CA GLU A 83 -13.03 -11.33 -2.20
C GLU A 83 -13.77 -12.12 -3.28
N THR A 84 -13.17 -12.18 -4.47
CA THR A 84 -13.64 -13.03 -5.57
C THR A 84 -12.45 -13.79 -6.16
N GLU A 85 -12.72 -14.76 -7.04
CA GLU A 85 -11.65 -15.50 -7.72
C GLU A 85 -10.79 -14.62 -8.63
N ASN A 86 -11.35 -13.50 -9.09
CA ASN A 86 -10.76 -12.68 -10.15
C ASN A 86 -10.21 -11.34 -9.66
N ASN A 87 -10.26 -11.06 -8.37
CA ASN A 87 -9.72 -9.81 -7.85
C ASN A 87 -8.57 -10.02 -6.88
N GLY A 88 -7.72 -9.01 -6.81
CA GLY A 88 -6.67 -8.88 -5.81
C GLY A 88 -6.85 -7.57 -5.06
N ASN A 89 -6.03 -7.38 -4.05
CA ASN A 89 -6.12 -6.23 -3.15
C ASN A 89 -4.75 -5.59 -2.95
N ILE A 90 -4.68 -4.29 -3.14
CA ILE A 90 -3.47 -3.51 -2.88
C ILE A 90 -3.18 -3.53 -1.37
N ARG A 91 -1.91 -3.64 -1.03
CA ARG A 91 -1.45 -3.75 0.36
C ARG A 91 -0.26 -2.83 0.63
N HIS A 92 -0.34 -2.10 1.72
CA HIS A 92 0.78 -1.40 2.38
C HIS A 92 1.66 -0.56 1.44
N PHE A 93 1.08 0.30 0.63
CA PHE A 93 1.85 1.26 -0.16
C PHE A 93 2.38 2.39 0.72
N GLY A 94 3.65 2.71 0.55
CA GLY A 94 4.29 3.83 1.22
C GLY A 94 5.55 4.28 0.49
N THR A 95 5.80 5.58 0.52
CA THR A 95 7.00 6.19 -0.08
C THR A 95 7.68 7.06 0.96
N ASP A 96 9.00 7.05 0.97
CA ASP A 96 9.77 7.95 1.82
C ASP A 96 9.37 9.39 1.50
N PRO A 97 9.01 10.20 2.52
CA PRO A 97 8.58 11.58 2.29
C PRO A 97 9.58 12.45 1.53
N GLU A 98 10.87 12.16 1.64
CA GLU A 98 11.91 12.89 0.93
C GLU A 98 12.01 12.50 -0.55
N PHE A 99 11.32 11.44 -0.96
CA PHE A 99 11.35 10.91 -2.32
C PHE A 99 9.98 10.96 -3.01
N THR A 100 9.01 11.64 -2.45
CA THR A 100 7.70 11.81 -3.09
C THR A 100 7.81 12.64 -4.37
N GLY A 101 6.88 12.41 -5.30
CA GLY A 101 6.86 13.13 -6.57
C GLY A 101 7.89 12.68 -7.60
N ARG A 102 8.57 11.56 -7.35
CA ARG A 102 9.59 11.01 -8.27
C ARG A 102 9.14 9.76 -9.01
N GLY A 103 7.86 9.43 -8.95
CA GLY A 103 7.29 8.30 -9.68
C GLY A 103 7.47 6.93 -9.03
N ILE A 104 7.95 6.85 -7.79
CA ILE A 104 8.19 5.59 -7.09
C ILE A 104 6.90 4.79 -6.92
N GLY A 105 5.84 5.43 -6.41
CA GLY A 105 4.55 4.77 -6.24
C GLY A 105 3.99 4.23 -7.56
N ARG A 106 4.17 4.99 -8.63
CA ARG A 106 3.73 4.57 -9.96
C ARG A 106 4.51 3.36 -10.49
N LEU A 107 5.81 3.30 -10.25
CA LEU A 107 6.62 2.14 -10.61
C LEU A 107 6.18 0.88 -9.85
N LEU A 108 5.93 1.02 -8.56
CA LEU A 108 5.43 -0.08 -7.73
C LEU A 108 4.04 -0.55 -8.20
N MET A 109 3.16 0.39 -8.53
CA MET A 109 1.82 0.06 -9.02
C MET A 109 1.87 -0.64 -10.37
N GLN A 110 2.75 -0.20 -11.27
CA GLN A 110 2.94 -0.85 -12.56
C GLN A 110 3.33 -2.32 -12.36
N ARG A 111 4.23 -2.60 -11.44
CA ARG A 111 4.63 -3.97 -11.13
C ARG A 111 3.45 -4.79 -10.59
N CYS A 112 2.62 -4.18 -9.73
CA CYS A 112 1.40 -4.83 -9.24
C CYS A 112 0.46 -5.19 -10.38
N PHE A 113 0.22 -4.27 -11.31
CA PHE A 113 -0.64 -4.52 -12.46
C PHE A 113 -0.12 -5.66 -13.34
N GLU A 114 1.17 -5.65 -13.66
CA GLU A 114 1.79 -6.67 -14.48
C GLU A 114 1.65 -8.07 -13.86
N ASP A 115 1.99 -8.18 -12.59
CA ASP A 115 1.97 -9.47 -11.91
C ASP A 115 0.55 -9.97 -11.62
N ALA A 116 -0.37 -9.08 -11.29
CA ALA A 116 -1.77 -9.44 -11.08
C ALA A 116 -2.43 -9.92 -12.39
N LYS A 117 -2.16 -9.22 -13.50
CA LYS A 117 -2.64 -9.66 -14.82
C LYS A 117 -2.06 -11.01 -15.19
N SER A 118 -0.76 -11.22 -15.01
CA SER A 118 -0.09 -12.48 -15.27
C SER A 118 -0.66 -13.62 -14.42
N GLY A 119 -1.14 -13.30 -13.22
CA GLY A 119 -1.81 -14.23 -12.33
C GLY A 119 -3.27 -14.52 -12.68
N GLY A 120 -3.78 -13.93 -13.76
CA GLY A 120 -5.15 -14.18 -14.23
C GLY A 120 -6.20 -13.30 -13.57
N LEU A 121 -5.80 -12.28 -12.82
CA LEU A 121 -6.76 -11.37 -12.18
C LEU A 121 -7.29 -10.36 -13.18
N SER A 122 -8.54 -9.95 -12.99
CA SER A 122 -9.22 -8.97 -13.84
C SER A 122 -9.42 -7.62 -13.15
N GLU A 123 -9.15 -7.54 -11.85
CA GLU A 123 -9.44 -6.34 -11.06
C GLU A 123 -8.54 -6.27 -9.83
N LEU A 124 -8.12 -5.06 -9.46
CA LEU A 124 -7.50 -4.78 -8.17
C LEU A 124 -8.36 -3.81 -7.38
N ASN A 125 -8.52 -4.12 -6.10
CA ASN A 125 -9.20 -3.26 -5.13
C ASN A 125 -8.19 -2.61 -4.20
N CYS A 126 -8.54 -1.49 -3.60
CA CYS A 126 -7.79 -0.93 -2.49
C CYS A 126 -8.70 -0.22 -1.49
N TYR A 127 -8.23 -0.14 -0.26
CA TYR A 127 -8.79 0.73 0.78
C TYR A 127 -7.78 1.84 0.98
N SER A 128 -7.96 2.92 0.24
CA SER A 128 -7.03 4.04 0.24
C SER A 128 -7.15 4.84 1.52
N THR A 129 -6.02 5.36 2.02
CA THR A 129 -6.07 6.46 2.97
C THR A 129 -6.75 7.66 2.32
N LEU A 130 -7.28 8.58 3.12
CA LEU A 130 -8.00 9.74 2.59
C LEU A 130 -7.12 10.59 1.66
N ASN A 131 -5.85 10.75 1.99
CA ASN A 131 -4.92 11.53 1.18
C ASN A 131 -4.28 10.72 0.05
N GLY A 132 -4.49 9.41 -0.01
CA GLY A 132 -3.98 8.56 -1.08
C GLY A 132 -4.89 8.49 -2.32
N GLU A 133 -6.13 8.96 -2.22
CA GLU A 133 -7.12 8.85 -3.28
C GLU A 133 -6.63 9.40 -4.62
N SER A 134 -6.02 10.57 -4.62
CA SER A 134 -5.53 11.19 -5.86
C SER A 134 -4.45 10.36 -6.55
N PHE A 135 -3.57 9.74 -5.77
CA PHE A 135 -2.55 8.84 -6.30
C PHE A 135 -3.18 7.64 -7.00
N TYR A 136 -4.11 6.97 -6.33
CA TYR A 136 -4.76 5.79 -6.91
C TYR A 136 -5.61 6.15 -8.12
N ARG A 137 -6.29 7.28 -8.10
CA ARG A 137 -7.02 7.78 -9.29
C ARG A 137 -6.08 7.99 -10.46
N ALA A 138 -4.92 8.59 -10.23
CA ALA A 138 -3.91 8.79 -11.27
C ALA A 138 -3.38 7.48 -11.84
N CYS A 139 -3.45 6.39 -11.07
CA CYS A 139 -3.08 5.06 -11.52
C CYS A 139 -4.21 4.30 -12.24
N GLY A 140 -5.42 4.85 -12.26
CA GLY A 140 -6.56 4.25 -12.95
C GLY A 140 -7.64 3.68 -12.04
N PHE A 141 -7.53 3.86 -10.74
CA PHE A 141 -8.56 3.42 -9.79
C PHE A 141 -9.74 4.38 -9.77
N ASN A 142 -10.92 3.82 -9.58
CA ASN A 142 -12.17 4.58 -9.40
C ASN A 142 -12.61 4.48 -7.95
N SER A 143 -13.00 5.63 -7.38
CA SER A 143 -13.55 5.67 -6.03
C SER A 143 -14.97 5.10 -6.04
N ILE A 144 -15.24 4.18 -5.11
CA ILE A 144 -16.58 3.55 -4.97
C ILE A 144 -17.36 4.22 -3.87
N GLU A 145 -16.77 4.28 -2.65
CA GLU A 145 -17.45 4.85 -1.49
C GLU A 145 -16.46 5.17 -0.38
N ARG A 146 -16.87 6.00 0.55
CA ARG A 146 -16.20 6.15 1.83
C ARG A 146 -16.41 4.87 2.64
N PHE A 147 -15.36 4.38 3.28
CA PHE A 147 -15.41 3.13 4.01
C PHE A 147 -14.66 3.24 5.32
N LEU A 148 -15.29 2.79 6.40
CA LEU A 148 -14.66 2.80 7.71
C LEU A 148 -13.98 1.45 7.93
N VAL A 149 -12.65 1.42 7.81
CA VAL A 149 -11.88 0.21 8.09
C VAL A 149 -11.79 0.03 9.59
N LEU A 150 -12.13 -1.16 10.07
CA LEU A 150 -12.04 -1.48 11.48
C LEU A 150 -10.71 -2.19 11.74
N LEU A 151 -9.78 -1.50 12.41
CA LEU A 151 -8.48 -2.03 12.79
C LEU A 151 -8.59 -2.82 14.10
N PRO A 152 -7.58 -3.66 14.45
CA PRO A 152 -7.57 -4.36 15.72
C PRO A 152 -7.83 -3.44 16.92
N GLY A 153 -8.61 -3.91 17.90
CA GLY A 153 -9.00 -3.08 19.03
C GLY A 153 -10.15 -2.13 18.74
N ASN A 154 -10.91 -2.37 17.66
CA ASN A 154 -12.05 -1.56 17.23
C ASN A 154 -11.66 -0.12 16.88
N VAL A 155 -10.44 0.09 16.38
CA VAL A 155 -9.98 1.39 15.93
C VAL A 155 -10.57 1.69 14.56
N GLU A 156 -11.43 2.68 14.48
CA GLU A 156 -12.06 3.12 13.23
C GLU A 156 -11.08 3.97 12.41
N PHE A 157 -10.83 3.55 11.18
CA PHE A 157 -9.91 4.25 10.30
C PHE A 157 -10.62 4.63 9.00
N PRO A 158 -11.01 5.91 8.84
CA PRO A 158 -11.67 6.37 7.63
C PRO A 158 -10.82 6.14 6.38
N SER A 159 -11.41 5.54 5.36
CA SER A 159 -10.74 5.15 4.14
C SER A 159 -11.65 5.38 2.94
N ILE A 160 -11.13 5.10 1.74
CA ILE A 160 -11.91 5.15 0.52
C ILE A 160 -11.73 3.80 -0.19
N ARG A 161 -12.84 3.12 -0.44
CA ARG A 161 -12.82 1.89 -1.22
C ARG A 161 -12.73 2.24 -2.70
N MET A 162 -11.76 1.66 -3.37
CA MET A 162 -11.47 1.95 -4.78
C MET A 162 -11.23 0.65 -5.55
N THR A 163 -11.46 0.69 -6.85
CA THR A 163 -11.25 -0.46 -7.72
C THR A 163 -10.66 -0.03 -9.06
N CYS A 164 -9.88 -0.93 -9.66
CA CYS A 164 -9.28 -0.72 -10.97
C CYS A 164 -9.39 -2.00 -11.81
N PRO A 165 -10.05 -1.96 -12.99
CA PRO A 165 -10.01 -3.09 -13.91
C PRO A 165 -8.60 -3.24 -14.48
N LEU A 166 -8.20 -4.48 -14.71
CA LEU A 166 -6.89 -4.81 -15.27
C LEU A 166 -6.95 -5.09 -16.77
#